data_c0a5bc3721b06c87d845f86e48894ea6
#
_entry.id   c0a5bc3721b06c87d845f86e48894ea6
#
_cell.length_a   1.000
_cell.length_b   1.000
_cell.length_c   1.000
_cell.angle_alpha   90.00
_cell.angle_beta   90.00
_cell.angle_gamma   90.00
#
_symmetry.space_group_name_H-M   'P 1'
#
loop_
_entity.id
_entity.type
_entity.pdbx_description
1 polymer ?
#
loop_
_entity_poly.entity_id
_entity_poly.type
_entity_poly.pdbx_seq_one_letter_code
_entity_poly.pdbx_strand_id
1 'polypeptide(L)'
;KTVRRQRQMCIRDRSSGLIATLIWGLAQMRTSLSAIVSRHFGSDHLDKIKSLIPQTFLMTLILGSIIGALLIFYFDVVAIFLFGDIEEHTFNYAKDYFKIRAIGLPISLLIALFFGVFRGFQNTSWAMYISLIGGVINIFLDVILIHGFGDSIKPMGVEGAAWASLTAQLVML
;
A
#
# COMPACT_ATOMS: atom_id res chain seq x y z
N LYS A 1 4.55 35.15 -13.49
CA LYS A 1 4.43 34.28 -12.26
C LYS A 1 3.15 33.46 -12.26
N THR A 2 2.01 33.98 -12.76
CA THR A 2 0.71 33.25 -12.80
C THR A 2 0.69 32.05 -13.75
N VAL A 3 1.26 32.17 -14.96
CA VAL A 3 1.28 31.07 -15.95
C VAL A 3 2.11 29.86 -15.46
N ARG A 4 3.21 30.11 -14.74
CA ARG A 4 4.06 29.08 -14.15
C ARG A 4 3.32 28.31 -13.03
N ARG A 5 2.57 29.01 -12.16
CA ARG A 5 1.70 28.41 -11.14
C ARG A 5 0.57 27.59 -11.74
N GLN A 6 -0.08 28.07 -12.79
CA GLN A 6 -1.13 27.31 -13.47
C GLN A 6 -0.60 26.03 -14.10
N ARG A 7 0.57 26.07 -14.73
CA ARG A 7 1.21 24.89 -15.32
C ARG A 7 1.61 23.86 -14.26
N GLN A 8 2.12 24.30 -13.11
CA GLN A 8 2.42 23.42 -11.96
C GLN A 8 1.17 22.79 -11.35
N MET A 9 0.05 23.51 -11.24
CA MET A 9 -1.23 22.94 -10.80
C MET A 9 -1.74 21.89 -11.78
N CYS A 10 -1.75 22.15 -13.07
CA CYS A 10 -2.21 21.17 -14.08
C CYS A 10 -1.36 19.89 -14.11
N ILE A 11 -0.04 19.98 -13.91
CA ILE A 11 0.85 18.80 -13.84
C ILE A 11 0.56 18.01 -12.57
N ARG A 12 0.40 18.69 -11.45
CA ARG A 12 0.07 18.07 -10.15
C ARG A 12 -1.28 17.35 -10.18
N ASP A 13 -2.29 17.94 -10.80
CA ASP A 13 -3.63 17.35 -10.89
C ASP A 13 -3.65 16.12 -11.81
N ARG A 14 -2.92 16.15 -12.93
CA ARG A 14 -2.79 15.00 -13.83
C ARG A 14 -2.03 13.83 -13.17
N SER A 15 -0.95 14.11 -12.48
CA SER A 15 -0.16 13.06 -11.81
C SER A 15 -0.92 12.45 -10.64
N SER A 16 -1.64 13.24 -9.86
CA SER A 16 -2.52 12.75 -8.81
C SER A 16 -3.63 11.85 -9.34
N GLY A 17 -4.21 12.21 -10.49
CA GLY A 17 -5.24 11.42 -11.15
C GLY A 17 -4.75 10.05 -11.63
N LEU A 18 -3.57 9.98 -12.23
CA LEU A 18 -2.98 8.71 -12.70
C LEU A 18 -2.66 7.76 -11.53
N ILE A 19 -2.06 8.29 -10.44
CA ILE A 19 -1.79 7.46 -9.25
C ILE A 19 -3.08 6.97 -8.63
N ALA A 20 -4.07 7.83 -8.46
CA ALA A 20 -5.37 7.44 -7.94
C ALA A 20 -5.99 6.33 -8.79
N THR A 21 -5.90 6.42 -10.11
CA THR A 21 -6.40 5.41 -11.03
C THR A 21 -5.65 4.09 -10.91
N LEU A 22 -4.32 4.11 -10.78
CA LEU A 22 -3.51 2.90 -10.56
C LEU A 22 -3.84 2.23 -9.22
N ILE A 23 -3.91 3.00 -8.14
CA ILE A 23 -4.29 2.50 -6.81
C ILE A 23 -5.72 1.94 -6.86
N TRP A 24 -6.63 2.62 -7.52
CA TRP A 24 -8.02 2.16 -7.70
C TRP A 24 -8.10 0.87 -8.51
N GLY A 25 -7.31 0.77 -9.60
CA GLY A 25 -7.20 -0.44 -10.40
C GLY A 25 -6.72 -1.64 -9.60
N LEU A 26 -5.66 -1.48 -8.81
CA LEU A 26 -5.14 -2.53 -7.94
C LEU A 26 -6.13 -2.90 -6.82
N ALA A 27 -6.87 -1.94 -6.28
CA ALA A 27 -7.90 -2.18 -5.28
C ALA A 27 -9.08 -3.02 -5.82
N GLN A 28 -9.33 -3.03 -7.13
CA GLN A 28 -10.38 -3.85 -7.75
C GLN A 28 -10.11 -5.35 -7.65
N MET A 29 -8.84 -5.79 -7.53
CA MET A 29 -8.49 -7.20 -7.30
C MET A 29 -9.18 -7.74 -6.04
N ARG A 30 -9.23 -6.97 -4.96
CA ARG A 30 -9.96 -7.29 -3.73
C ARG A 30 -11.45 -7.52 -3.97
N THR A 31 -12.07 -6.64 -4.75
CA THR A 31 -13.51 -6.68 -5.04
C THR A 31 -13.86 -7.89 -5.90
N SER A 32 -13.04 -8.17 -6.92
CA SER A 32 -13.21 -9.33 -7.79
C SER A 32 -13.07 -10.64 -7.01
N LEU A 33 -12.06 -10.76 -6.15
CA LEU A 33 -11.88 -11.95 -5.32
C LEU A 33 -13.06 -12.14 -4.35
N SER A 34 -13.52 -11.06 -3.70
CA SER A 34 -14.69 -11.10 -2.82
C SER A 34 -15.94 -11.62 -3.56
N ALA A 35 -16.19 -11.17 -4.79
CA ALA A 35 -17.32 -11.61 -5.60
C ALA A 35 -17.23 -13.09 -5.99
N ILE A 36 -16.03 -13.57 -6.35
CA ILE A 36 -15.81 -14.98 -6.71
C ILE A 36 -15.99 -15.87 -5.47
N VAL A 37 -15.40 -15.49 -4.34
CA VAL A 37 -15.50 -16.24 -3.08
C VAL A 37 -16.96 -16.31 -2.62
N SER A 38 -17.70 -15.21 -2.61
CA SER A 38 -19.10 -15.18 -2.20
C SER A 38 -19.99 -16.05 -3.09
N ARG A 39 -19.74 -16.06 -4.41
CA ARG A 39 -20.46 -16.93 -5.36
C ARG A 39 -20.23 -18.41 -5.11
N HIS A 40 -18.99 -18.83 -4.89
CA HIS A 40 -18.68 -20.24 -4.61
C HIS A 40 -19.09 -20.64 -3.21
N PHE A 41 -19.04 -19.75 -2.24
CA PHE A 41 -19.54 -19.98 -0.88
C PHE A 41 -21.06 -20.19 -0.87
N GLY A 42 -21.82 -19.38 -1.59
CA GLY A 42 -23.26 -19.53 -1.72
C GLY A 42 -23.72 -20.78 -2.49
N SER A 43 -22.84 -21.36 -3.34
CA SER A 43 -23.11 -22.59 -4.09
C SER A 43 -22.53 -23.86 -3.45
N ASP A 44 -22.01 -23.77 -2.22
CA ASP A 44 -21.40 -24.86 -1.44
C ASP A 44 -20.19 -25.54 -2.13
N HIS A 45 -19.50 -24.80 -3.01
CA HIS A 45 -18.30 -25.28 -3.70
C HIS A 45 -17.01 -24.87 -2.97
N LEU A 46 -16.84 -25.31 -1.73
CA LEU A 46 -15.70 -24.93 -0.88
C LEU A 46 -14.35 -25.40 -1.45
N ASP A 47 -14.32 -26.51 -2.17
CA ASP A 47 -13.07 -27.03 -2.76
C ASP A 47 -12.49 -26.09 -3.83
N LYS A 48 -13.35 -25.41 -4.58
CA LYS A 48 -12.92 -24.40 -5.54
C LYS A 48 -12.31 -23.17 -4.85
N ILE A 49 -12.86 -22.78 -3.71
CA ILE A 49 -12.32 -21.68 -2.91
C ILE A 49 -10.94 -22.03 -2.37
N LYS A 50 -10.76 -23.26 -1.85
CA LYS A 50 -9.48 -23.74 -1.32
C LYS A 50 -8.36 -23.73 -2.35
N SER A 51 -8.66 -24.01 -3.61
CA SER A 51 -7.67 -23.96 -4.70
C SER A 51 -7.45 -22.54 -5.23
N LEU A 52 -8.47 -21.71 -5.25
CA LEU A 52 -8.44 -20.35 -5.80
C LEU A 52 -7.63 -19.38 -4.94
N ILE A 53 -7.82 -19.43 -3.61
CA ILE A 53 -7.17 -18.51 -2.68
C ILE A 53 -5.65 -18.56 -2.81
N PRO A 54 -4.95 -19.71 -2.67
CA PRO A 54 -3.50 -19.75 -2.76
C PRO A 54 -2.95 -19.27 -4.11
N GLN A 55 -3.64 -19.61 -5.21
CA GLN A 55 -3.25 -19.18 -6.55
C GLN A 55 -3.32 -17.67 -6.70
N THR A 56 -4.43 -17.06 -6.23
CA THR A 56 -4.61 -15.60 -6.30
C THR A 56 -3.59 -14.88 -5.43
N PHE A 57 -3.27 -15.43 -4.24
CA PHE A 57 -2.24 -14.89 -3.36
C PHE A 57 -0.86 -14.94 -4.00
N LEU A 58 -0.47 -16.07 -4.58
CA LEU A 58 0.81 -16.21 -5.27
C LEU A 58 0.92 -15.24 -6.45
N MET A 59 -0.11 -15.15 -7.30
CA MET A 59 -0.13 -14.21 -8.40
C MET A 59 -0.02 -12.76 -7.95
N THR A 60 -0.71 -12.40 -6.86
CA THR A 60 -0.65 -11.05 -6.31
C THR A 60 0.69 -10.74 -5.69
N LEU A 61 1.32 -11.70 -5.02
CA LEU A 61 2.67 -11.56 -4.49
C LEU A 61 3.68 -11.29 -5.61
N ILE A 62 3.63 -12.08 -6.68
CA ILE A 62 4.51 -11.91 -7.84
C ILE A 62 4.26 -10.55 -8.51
N LEU A 63 2.99 -10.22 -8.80
CA LEU A 63 2.62 -8.96 -9.44
C LEU A 63 3.03 -7.76 -8.58
N GLY A 64 2.73 -7.79 -7.27
CA GLY A 64 3.10 -6.74 -6.33
C GLY A 64 4.62 -6.55 -6.23
N SER A 65 5.39 -7.66 -6.24
CA SER A 65 6.85 -7.61 -6.22
C SER A 65 7.43 -7.03 -7.51
N ILE A 66 6.86 -7.38 -8.67
CA ILE A 66 7.28 -6.81 -9.96
C ILE A 66 7.00 -5.31 -9.99
N ILE A 67 5.79 -4.90 -9.61
CA ILE A 67 5.42 -3.47 -9.58
C ILE A 67 6.29 -2.72 -8.57
N GLY A 68 6.51 -3.27 -7.37
CA GLY A 68 7.38 -2.68 -6.37
C GLY A 68 8.82 -2.51 -6.86
N ALA A 69 9.39 -3.52 -7.52
CA ALA A 69 10.70 -3.45 -8.14
C ALA A 69 10.77 -2.37 -9.24
N LEU A 70 9.79 -2.34 -10.13
CA LEU A 70 9.71 -1.31 -11.18
C LEU A 70 9.64 0.11 -10.58
N LEU A 71 8.86 0.30 -9.54
CA LEU A 71 8.76 1.58 -8.85
C LEU A 71 10.08 2.00 -8.20
N ILE A 72 10.87 1.06 -7.67
CA ILE A 72 12.20 1.36 -7.12
C ILE A 72 13.18 1.72 -8.24
N PHE A 73 13.23 0.93 -9.32
CA PHE A 73 14.15 1.17 -10.43
C PHE A 73 13.87 2.46 -11.19
N TYR A 74 12.59 2.79 -11.38
CA TYR A 74 12.16 3.98 -12.11
C TYR A 74 11.76 5.14 -11.20
N PHE A 75 12.19 5.13 -9.92
CA PHE A 75 11.81 6.14 -8.94
C PHE A 75 12.08 7.56 -9.45
N ASP A 76 13.25 7.83 -10.00
CA ASP A 76 13.64 9.17 -10.42
C ASP A 76 12.72 9.71 -11.52
N VAL A 77 12.31 8.85 -12.48
CA VAL A 77 11.36 9.21 -13.53
C VAL A 77 9.96 9.46 -12.94
N VAL A 78 9.53 8.57 -12.04
CA VAL A 78 8.23 8.68 -11.36
C VAL A 78 8.19 9.93 -10.49
N ALA A 79 9.25 10.22 -9.75
CA ALA A 79 9.34 11.38 -8.87
C ALA A 79 9.32 12.70 -9.66
N ILE A 80 10.08 12.81 -10.76
CA ILE A 80 10.06 13.99 -11.63
C ILE A 80 8.67 14.18 -12.26
N PHE A 81 8.04 13.08 -12.68
CA PHE A 81 6.70 13.13 -13.26
C PHE A 81 5.63 13.57 -12.26
N LEU A 82 5.74 13.13 -10.99
CA LEU A 82 4.75 13.39 -9.95
C LEU A 82 4.92 14.77 -9.30
N PHE A 83 6.16 15.11 -9.02
CA PHE A 83 6.47 16.24 -8.15
C PHE A 83 7.12 17.40 -8.93
N GLY A 84 7.66 17.16 -10.13
CA GLY A 84 8.39 18.15 -10.90
C GLY A 84 9.76 18.46 -10.26
N ASP A 85 10.23 19.69 -10.45
CA ASP A 85 11.46 20.20 -9.83
C ASP A 85 11.25 20.42 -8.33
N ILE A 86 11.80 19.52 -7.51
CA ILE A 86 11.80 19.59 -6.06
C ILE A 86 13.23 19.92 -5.61
N GLU A 87 13.33 20.59 -4.47
CA GLU A 87 14.58 20.83 -3.77
C GLU A 87 15.26 19.48 -3.43
N GLU A 88 16.56 19.37 -3.74
CA GLU A 88 17.36 18.14 -3.64
C GLU A 88 17.23 17.44 -2.28
N HIS A 89 17.20 18.21 -1.21
CA HIS A 89 17.05 17.70 0.15
C HIS A 89 15.70 16.98 0.34
N THR A 90 14.61 17.56 -0.13
CA THR A 90 13.27 16.98 -0.06
C THR A 90 13.16 15.75 -0.95
N PHE A 91 13.83 15.75 -2.11
CA PHE A 91 13.87 14.62 -3.02
C PHE A 91 14.50 13.38 -2.39
N ASN A 92 15.61 13.53 -1.66
CA ASN A 92 16.28 12.42 -1.01
C ASN A 92 15.41 11.77 0.09
N TYR A 93 14.75 12.56 0.92
CA TYR A 93 13.79 12.01 1.91
C TYR A 93 12.61 11.30 1.25
N ALA A 94 12.07 11.86 0.17
CA ALA A 94 11.00 11.22 -0.59
C ALA A 94 11.45 9.89 -1.19
N LYS A 95 12.70 9.81 -1.66
CA LYS A 95 13.29 8.60 -2.25
C LYS A 95 13.38 7.46 -1.24
N ASP A 96 13.87 7.73 -0.04
CA ASP A 96 14.04 6.70 0.99
C ASP A 96 12.68 6.23 1.54
N TYR A 97 11.76 7.15 1.78
CA TYR A 97 10.38 6.82 2.12
C TYR A 97 9.73 5.93 1.05
N PHE A 98 9.87 6.31 -0.22
CA PHE A 98 9.25 5.62 -1.34
C PHE A 98 9.81 4.22 -1.55
N LYS A 99 11.11 4.01 -1.37
CA LYS A 99 11.74 2.68 -1.43
C LYS A 99 11.14 1.73 -0.39
N ILE A 100 11.01 2.17 0.86
CA ILE A 100 10.43 1.35 1.94
C ILE A 100 8.97 1.02 1.60
N ARG A 101 8.20 2.00 1.11
CA ARG A 101 6.80 1.81 0.73
C ARG A 101 6.64 0.89 -0.49
N ALA A 102 7.57 0.94 -1.45
CA ALA A 102 7.56 0.05 -2.61
C ALA A 102 7.87 -1.42 -2.23
N ILE A 103 8.76 -1.64 -1.26
CA ILE A 103 9.00 -2.97 -0.67
C ILE A 103 7.74 -3.48 0.06
N GLY A 104 6.99 -2.59 0.72
CA GLY A 104 5.73 -2.92 1.38
C GLY A 104 4.53 -3.15 0.45
N LEU A 105 4.64 -2.81 -0.84
CA LEU A 105 3.53 -2.91 -1.78
C LEU A 105 2.95 -4.33 -1.91
N PRO A 106 3.73 -5.41 -2.09
CA PRO A 106 3.21 -6.77 -2.13
C PRO A 106 2.44 -7.14 -0.87
N ILE A 107 2.93 -6.75 0.30
CA ILE A 107 2.28 -7.01 1.59
C ILE A 107 0.93 -6.28 1.66
N SER A 108 0.89 -5.01 1.27
CA SER A 108 -0.33 -4.21 1.22
C SER A 108 -1.40 -4.84 0.31
N LEU A 109 -0.99 -5.37 -0.84
CA LEU A 109 -1.88 -6.04 -1.78
C LEU A 109 -2.40 -7.37 -1.22
N LEU A 110 -1.55 -8.15 -0.53
CA LEU A 110 -1.98 -9.38 0.14
C LEU A 110 -3.01 -9.10 1.23
N ILE A 111 -2.80 -8.11 2.08
CA ILE A 111 -3.77 -7.70 3.10
C ILE A 111 -5.11 -7.31 2.46
N ALA A 112 -5.06 -6.54 1.36
CA ALA A 112 -6.27 -6.18 0.63
C ALA A 112 -7.03 -7.41 0.10
N LEU A 113 -6.31 -8.44 -0.37
CA LEU A 113 -6.91 -9.70 -0.78
C LEU A 113 -7.53 -10.48 0.40
N PHE A 114 -6.83 -10.57 1.55
CA PHE A 114 -7.39 -11.18 2.75
C PHE A 114 -8.72 -10.52 3.14
N PHE A 115 -8.77 -9.20 3.13
CA PHE A 115 -10.02 -8.47 3.38
C PHE A 115 -11.09 -8.78 2.34
N GLY A 116 -10.70 -9.02 1.08
CA GLY A 116 -11.61 -9.50 0.03
C GLY A 116 -12.18 -10.87 0.33
N VAL A 117 -11.35 -11.81 0.80
CA VAL A 117 -11.76 -13.17 1.19
C VAL A 117 -12.73 -13.15 2.37
N PHE A 118 -12.40 -12.43 3.45
CA PHE A 118 -13.30 -12.30 4.61
C PHE A 118 -14.64 -11.70 4.23
N ARG A 119 -14.65 -10.69 3.36
CA ARG A 119 -15.88 -10.10 2.82
C ARG A 119 -16.67 -11.10 1.99
N GLY A 120 -15.98 -11.94 1.18
CA GLY A 120 -16.61 -12.99 0.39
C GLY A 120 -17.29 -14.06 1.25
N PHE A 121 -16.75 -14.39 2.42
CA PHE A 121 -17.35 -15.26 3.43
C PHE A 121 -18.42 -14.58 4.29
N GLN A 122 -18.77 -13.32 3.99
CA GLN A 122 -19.71 -12.49 4.78
C GLN A 122 -19.27 -12.28 6.25
N ASN A 123 -18.01 -12.54 6.57
CA ASN A 123 -17.44 -12.39 7.91
C ASN A 123 -16.48 -11.17 7.94
N THR A 124 -17.06 -9.98 7.90
CA THR A 124 -16.30 -8.72 7.89
C THR A 124 -15.76 -8.34 9.27
N SER A 125 -16.23 -8.96 10.33
CA SER A 125 -15.81 -8.66 11.71
C SER A 125 -14.32 -8.90 11.92
N TRP A 126 -13.78 -10.00 11.40
CA TRP A 126 -12.35 -10.30 11.47
C TRP A 126 -11.51 -9.26 10.73
N ALA A 127 -11.93 -8.87 9.53
CA ALA A 127 -11.25 -7.81 8.78
C ALA A 127 -11.23 -6.48 9.56
N MET A 128 -12.33 -6.16 10.25
CA MET A 128 -12.43 -4.97 11.10
C MET A 128 -11.46 -5.04 12.29
N TYR A 129 -11.42 -6.16 13.01
CA TYR A 129 -10.52 -6.31 14.17
C TYR A 129 -9.05 -6.26 13.76
N ILE A 130 -8.65 -6.95 12.70
CA ILE A 130 -7.29 -6.94 12.16
C ILE A 130 -6.90 -5.51 11.76
N SER A 131 -7.79 -4.79 11.05
CA SER A 131 -7.56 -3.41 10.65
C SER A 131 -7.43 -2.46 11.85
N LEU A 132 -8.25 -2.65 12.89
CA LEU A 132 -8.19 -1.85 14.11
C LEU A 132 -6.87 -2.06 14.86
N ILE A 133 -6.48 -3.33 15.06
CA ILE A 133 -5.21 -3.69 15.72
C ILE A 133 -4.02 -3.12 14.93
N GLY A 134 -4.01 -3.33 13.61
CA GLY A 134 -2.96 -2.78 12.75
C GLY A 134 -2.89 -1.26 12.79
N GLY A 135 -4.03 -0.58 12.82
CA GLY A 135 -4.10 0.88 12.96
C GLY A 135 -3.54 1.37 14.29
N VAL A 136 -3.88 0.71 15.40
CA VAL A 136 -3.34 1.06 16.74
C VAL A 136 -1.82 0.84 16.78
N ILE A 137 -1.33 -0.29 16.26
CA ILE A 137 0.11 -0.58 16.18
C ILE A 137 0.81 0.46 15.31
N ASN A 138 0.23 0.82 14.16
CA ASN A 138 0.80 1.84 13.29
C ASN A 138 0.96 3.18 14.00
N ILE A 139 -0.10 3.69 14.66
CA ILE A 139 -0.05 4.95 15.41
C ILE A 139 1.01 4.90 16.52
N PHE A 140 1.10 3.77 17.24
CA PHE A 140 2.08 3.62 18.31
C PHE A 140 3.52 3.63 17.77
N LEU A 141 3.77 2.90 16.69
CA LEU A 141 5.07 2.87 16.03
C LEU A 141 5.43 4.20 15.37
N ASP A 142 4.46 4.92 14.80
CA ASP A 142 4.68 6.26 14.25
C ASP A 142 5.22 7.21 15.31
N VAL A 143 4.60 7.24 16.49
CA VAL A 143 5.05 8.10 17.59
C VAL A 143 6.49 7.76 18.01
N ILE A 144 6.82 6.48 18.13
CA ILE A 144 8.15 6.02 18.56
C ILE A 144 9.22 6.26 17.47
N LEU A 145 8.93 5.91 16.23
CA LEU A 145 9.95 5.95 15.17
C LEU A 145 10.13 7.35 14.58
N ILE A 146 9.08 8.16 14.52
CA ILE A 146 9.19 9.53 14.00
C ILE A 146 9.91 10.43 14.99
N HIS A 147 9.51 10.40 16.27
CA HIS A 147 10.02 11.32 17.29
C HIS A 147 11.22 10.75 18.07
N GLY A 148 11.46 9.43 17.96
CA GLY A 148 12.43 8.74 18.80
C GLY A 148 11.87 8.39 20.19
N PHE A 149 12.55 7.51 20.90
CA PHE A 149 12.19 7.13 22.27
C PHE A 149 13.43 7.10 23.16
N GLY A 150 13.61 8.15 23.95
CA GLY A 150 14.77 8.31 24.83
C GLY A 150 16.10 8.29 24.07
N ASP A 151 17.15 7.74 24.67
CA ASP A 151 18.48 7.58 24.04
C ASP A 151 18.60 6.32 23.19
N SER A 152 17.60 5.41 23.25
CA SER A 152 17.65 4.10 22.60
C SER A 152 17.26 4.15 21.12
N ILE A 153 16.32 5.01 20.75
CA ILE A 153 15.80 5.11 19.38
C ILE A 153 15.94 6.56 18.91
N LYS A 154 16.84 6.78 17.96
CA LYS A 154 17.01 8.10 17.34
C LYS A 154 15.79 8.41 16.47
N PRO A 155 15.36 9.70 16.41
CA PRO A 155 14.25 10.09 15.55
C PRO A 155 14.59 9.84 14.08
N MET A 156 13.76 9.04 13.40
CA MET A 156 13.92 8.69 11.99
C MET A 156 13.08 9.57 11.06
N GLY A 157 12.19 10.41 11.64
CA GLY A 157 11.35 11.31 10.85
C GLY A 157 10.47 10.57 9.83
N VAL A 158 10.56 10.97 8.56
CA VAL A 158 9.71 10.43 7.47
C VAL A 158 9.99 8.95 7.20
N GLU A 159 11.25 8.50 7.31
CA GLU A 159 11.60 7.09 7.16
C GLU A 159 10.97 6.24 8.27
N GLY A 160 10.92 6.77 9.50
CA GLY A 160 10.26 6.14 10.64
C GLY A 160 8.80 5.85 10.37
N ALA A 161 8.07 6.77 9.75
CA ALA A 161 6.68 6.57 9.34
C ALA A 161 6.53 5.45 8.29
N ALA A 162 7.48 5.32 7.36
CA ALA A 162 7.46 4.23 6.38
C ALA A 162 7.67 2.86 7.05
N TRP A 163 8.63 2.76 7.97
CA TRP A 163 8.88 1.53 8.73
C TRP A 163 7.73 1.16 9.67
N ALA A 164 7.12 2.14 10.35
CA ALA A 164 5.94 1.93 11.18
C ALA A 164 4.78 1.32 10.38
N SER A 165 4.51 1.90 9.21
CA SER A 165 3.48 1.40 8.31
C SER A 165 3.78 -0.02 7.82
N LEU A 166 5.02 -0.31 7.41
CA LEU A 166 5.43 -1.63 6.95
C LEU A 166 5.31 -2.69 8.05
N THR A 167 5.77 -2.35 9.26
CA THR A 167 5.69 -3.25 10.43
C THR A 167 4.23 -3.52 10.82
N ALA A 168 3.39 -2.50 10.86
CA ALA A 168 1.97 -2.66 11.13
C ALA A 168 1.29 -3.57 10.08
N GLN A 169 1.65 -3.43 8.80
CA GLN A 169 1.16 -4.30 7.74
C GLN A 169 1.62 -5.75 7.89
N LEU A 170 2.85 -5.98 8.30
CA LEU A 170 3.36 -7.34 8.58
C LEU A 170 2.60 -8.00 9.73
N VAL A 171 2.21 -7.23 10.74
CA VAL A 171 1.41 -7.76 11.87
C VAL A 171 -0.03 -8.07 11.44
N MET A 172 -0.58 -7.35 10.45
CA MET A 172 -1.92 -7.60 9.93
C MET A 172 -2.00 -8.81 8.98
N LEU A 173 -0.88 -9.28 8.44
CA LEU A 173 -0.79 -10.42 7.53
C LEU A 173 -0.73 -11.75 8.27
#